data_3a4bddb4ee8009daf5f4b5dfd043dac9
#
_entry.id   3a4bddb4ee8009daf5f4b5dfd043dac9
#
_cell.length_a   1.000
_cell.length_b   1.000
_cell.length_c   1.000
_cell.angle_alpha   90.00
_cell.angle_beta   90.00
_cell.angle_gamma   90.00
#
_symmetry.space_group_name_H-M   'P 1'
#
loop_
_entity.id
_entity.type
_entity.pdbx_description
1 polymer ?
#
loop_
_entity_poly.entity_id
_entity_poly.type
_entity_poly.pdbx_seq_one_letter_code
_entity_poly.pdbx_strand_id
1 'polypeptide(L)'
;MKKILLLFIVLVAANFVNVKAATFTSKFIGTYHYVDQNGKWGDFEMFYRTDNHRVAYCIEPGTSLSSEEYIEYGNITTAEMASHLKISEDLLRTIAKYAFYGYSYKGHYDNEWLIATQVKIWSLVGREVQFTSQNNPSNPWAYVIDMPSAIKEKIDELERLVKEYPDVPQIKNKHYELSVGETLKLQDPALINYKLISSSDEVKLEADTLTITPTKETEYTEINLELTSKIFWPRDMVVYYHSTGQDLLQPGRVDYAIKLSYEATSGQVKLIKYDEDTKEYSWSGKATLEKAIYGIYKEDGSLVETLTIKNCEATSGNLPLGNYYLKEIESPYGYELDTKTYPFTLTKEQKLVTLTTYDKQKEVELN
;
A
#
# COMPACT_ATOMS: atom_id res chain seq x y z
N MET A 1 -30.86 3.01 -44.34
CA MET A 1 -29.63 2.95 -43.52
C MET A 1 -30.03 3.27 -42.07
N LYS A 2 -30.20 2.23 -41.25
CA LYS A 2 -30.55 2.38 -39.82
C LYS A 2 -29.22 2.48 -39.02
N LYS A 3 -29.00 3.63 -38.38
CA LYS A 3 -27.91 3.81 -37.44
C LYS A 3 -28.23 3.06 -36.16
N ILE A 4 -27.46 2.01 -35.87
CA ILE A 4 -27.48 1.32 -34.59
C ILE A 4 -26.67 2.16 -33.62
N LEU A 5 -27.33 2.73 -32.62
CA LEU A 5 -26.72 3.45 -31.50
C LEU A 5 -26.28 2.39 -30.48
N LEU A 6 -24.98 2.11 -30.41
CA LEU A 6 -24.42 1.25 -29.36
C LEU A 6 -24.40 2.03 -28.06
N LEU A 7 -25.32 1.70 -27.16
CA LEU A 7 -25.33 2.22 -25.79
C LEU A 7 -24.28 1.46 -24.98
N PHE A 8 -23.14 2.09 -24.72
CA PHE A 8 -22.15 1.59 -23.74
C PHE A 8 -22.75 1.78 -22.33
N ILE A 9 -23.29 0.71 -21.76
CA ILE A 9 -23.59 0.66 -20.32
C ILE A 9 -22.25 0.47 -19.61
N VAL A 10 -21.70 1.56 -19.07
CA VAL A 10 -20.62 1.49 -18.08
C VAL A 10 -21.26 0.92 -16.83
N LEU A 11 -21.04 -0.36 -16.58
CA LEU A 11 -21.29 -0.97 -15.27
C LEU A 11 -20.27 -0.39 -14.29
N VAL A 12 -20.65 0.69 -13.60
CA VAL A 12 -20.00 1.08 -12.36
C VAL A 12 -20.29 -0.05 -11.37
N ALA A 13 -19.28 -0.88 -11.10
CA ALA A 13 -19.34 -1.81 -9.98
C ALA A 13 -19.50 -0.98 -8.71
N ALA A 14 -20.74 -0.79 -8.25
CA ALA A 14 -21.01 -0.29 -6.93
C ALA A 14 -20.44 -1.34 -5.96
N ASN A 15 -19.28 -1.06 -5.38
CA ASN A 15 -18.82 -1.76 -4.20
C ASN A 15 -19.92 -1.58 -3.15
N PHE A 16 -20.71 -2.64 -2.91
CA PHE A 16 -21.64 -2.68 -1.80
C PHE A 16 -20.78 -2.67 -0.53
N VAL A 17 -20.53 -1.49 0.01
CA VAL A 17 -20.06 -1.33 1.36
C VAL A 17 -21.13 -2.01 2.22
N ASN A 18 -20.75 -3.04 2.95
CA ASN A 18 -21.63 -3.65 3.95
C ASN A 18 -21.83 -2.62 5.06
N VAL A 19 -22.86 -1.79 4.88
CA VAL A 19 -23.26 -0.76 5.84
C VAL A 19 -23.88 -1.48 7.01
N LYS A 20 -23.17 -1.49 8.15
CA LYS A 20 -23.72 -1.94 9.41
C LYS A 20 -24.32 -0.75 10.14
N ALA A 21 -25.47 -0.96 10.77
CA ALA A 21 -26.06 0.02 11.64
C ALA A 21 -25.59 -0.18 13.09
N ALA A 22 -25.40 0.91 13.81
CA ALA A 22 -25.04 0.89 15.23
C ALA A 22 -25.81 1.96 16.01
N THR A 23 -26.21 1.66 17.22
CA THR A 23 -26.81 2.63 18.12
C THR A 23 -25.87 2.94 19.28
N PHE A 24 -25.92 4.17 19.77
CA PHE A 24 -25.10 4.65 20.87
C PHE A 24 -25.95 5.20 21.99
N THR A 25 -25.40 5.15 23.17
CA THR A 25 -25.94 5.81 24.36
C THR A 25 -24.81 6.57 25.05
N SER A 26 -25.18 7.52 25.90
CA SER A 26 -24.23 8.26 26.70
C SER A 26 -24.43 8.01 28.18
N LYS A 27 -23.34 8.18 28.93
CA LYS A 27 -23.33 8.19 30.40
C LYS A 27 -22.67 9.48 30.84
N PHE A 28 -23.39 10.25 31.67
CA PHE A 28 -22.86 11.43 32.34
C PHE A 28 -21.71 11.05 33.26
N ILE A 29 -20.59 11.80 33.18
CA ILE A 29 -19.38 11.51 33.98
C ILE A 29 -19.38 12.26 35.30
N GLY A 30 -20.09 13.38 35.41
CA GLY A 30 -20.48 14.05 36.66
C GLY A 30 -19.39 14.85 37.39
N THR A 31 -18.12 14.74 37.02
CA THR A 31 -17.02 15.31 37.77
C THR A 31 -16.56 16.68 37.28
N TYR A 32 -16.68 16.92 36.00
CA TYR A 32 -16.16 18.11 35.32
C TYR A 32 -17.15 18.69 34.30
N HIS A 33 -17.19 20.01 34.22
CA HIS A 33 -18.01 20.77 33.28
C HIS A 33 -17.07 21.63 32.41
N TYR A 34 -17.57 22.06 31.25
CA TYR A 34 -16.81 22.93 30.37
C TYR A 34 -17.65 24.08 29.80
N VAL A 35 -16.99 25.09 29.30
CA VAL A 35 -17.52 26.09 28.37
C VAL A 35 -16.65 26.11 27.12
N ASP A 36 -17.30 26.13 25.94
CA ASP A 36 -16.56 26.24 24.68
C ASP A 36 -16.30 27.70 24.31
N GLN A 37 -15.50 27.91 23.24
CA GLN A 37 -15.13 29.23 22.75
C GLN A 37 -16.33 30.12 22.35
N ASN A 38 -17.52 29.54 22.18
CA ASN A 38 -18.76 30.25 21.86
C ASN A 38 -19.61 30.57 23.12
N GLY A 39 -19.14 30.23 24.29
CA GLY A 39 -19.85 30.41 25.56
C GLY A 39 -20.91 29.34 25.85
N LYS A 40 -20.94 28.27 25.07
CA LYS A 40 -21.87 27.15 25.32
C LYS A 40 -21.30 26.25 26.41
N TRP A 41 -22.06 26.15 27.48
CA TRP A 41 -21.77 25.22 28.59
C TRP A 41 -22.13 23.79 28.22
N GLY A 42 -21.41 22.82 28.79
CA GLY A 42 -21.66 21.39 28.61
C GLY A 42 -21.02 20.51 29.68
N ASP A 43 -21.47 19.29 29.70
CA ASP A 43 -20.92 18.21 30.50
C ASP A 43 -20.09 17.27 29.67
N PHE A 44 -19.10 16.62 30.29
CA PHE A 44 -18.43 15.52 29.67
C PHE A 44 -19.27 14.24 29.78
N GLU A 45 -19.46 13.55 28.68
CA GLU A 45 -20.21 12.32 28.58
C GLU A 45 -19.34 11.20 27.98
N MET A 46 -19.53 9.99 28.45
CA MET A 46 -18.98 8.79 27.86
C MET A 46 -19.98 8.25 26.84
N PHE A 47 -19.59 8.21 25.57
CA PHE A 47 -20.38 7.58 24.53
C PHE A 47 -19.95 6.13 24.36
N TYR A 48 -20.90 5.22 24.24
CA TYR A 48 -20.61 3.82 24.02
C TYR A 48 -21.68 3.14 23.16
N ARG A 49 -21.25 2.17 22.40
CA ARG A 49 -22.11 1.39 21.53
C ARG A 49 -22.99 0.46 22.35
N THR A 50 -24.29 0.42 22.04
CA THR A 50 -25.29 -0.26 22.86
C THR A 50 -25.15 -1.77 22.92
N ASP A 51 -24.65 -2.39 21.82
CA ASP A 51 -24.54 -3.84 21.69
C ASP A 51 -23.29 -4.44 22.35
N ASN A 52 -22.21 -3.67 22.50
CA ASN A 52 -20.94 -4.19 22.98
C ASN A 52 -20.22 -3.30 24.01
N HIS A 53 -20.86 -2.19 24.42
CA HIS A 53 -20.37 -1.22 25.39
C HIS A 53 -18.97 -0.63 25.10
N ARG A 54 -18.53 -0.66 23.84
CA ARG A 54 -17.27 -0.03 23.45
C ARG A 54 -17.41 1.48 23.41
N VAL A 55 -16.44 2.15 24.01
CA VAL A 55 -16.38 3.62 24.03
C VAL A 55 -16.15 4.17 22.64
N ALA A 56 -16.77 5.32 22.34
CA ALA A 56 -16.53 6.15 21.17
C ALA A 56 -16.29 7.60 21.59
N TYR A 57 -15.58 8.34 20.76
CA TYR A 57 -15.30 9.76 20.94
C TYR A 57 -16.06 10.58 19.92
N CYS A 58 -16.56 11.74 20.37
CA CYS A 58 -17.14 12.74 19.48
C CYS A 58 -16.04 13.41 18.66
N ILE A 59 -16.20 13.39 17.32
CA ILE A 59 -15.28 14.04 16.37
C ILE A 59 -15.93 15.21 15.64
N GLU A 60 -17.21 15.49 15.91
CA GLU A 60 -17.94 16.62 15.37
C GLU A 60 -18.47 17.50 16.53
N PRO A 61 -17.69 18.51 16.93
CA PRO A 61 -18.05 19.33 18.07
C PRO A 61 -19.30 20.18 17.81
N GLY A 62 -20.15 20.28 18.85
CA GLY A 62 -21.34 21.13 18.81
C GLY A 62 -22.64 20.43 18.41
N THR A 63 -22.58 19.22 17.89
CA THR A 63 -23.71 18.36 17.55
C THR A 63 -23.97 17.38 18.69
N SER A 64 -25.24 17.10 18.98
CA SER A 64 -25.62 16.15 20.05
C SER A 64 -25.63 14.72 19.54
N LEU A 65 -25.53 13.76 20.47
CA LEU A 65 -25.72 12.35 20.18
C LEU A 65 -27.14 12.13 19.62
N SER A 66 -27.28 11.38 18.53
CA SER A 66 -28.58 10.91 18.05
C SER A 66 -29.01 9.61 18.76
N SER A 67 -30.31 9.45 18.97
CA SER A 67 -30.91 8.18 19.41
C SER A 67 -31.17 7.22 18.25
N GLU A 68 -30.99 7.67 17.01
CA GLU A 68 -31.17 6.87 15.80
C GLU A 68 -29.93 6.06 15.45
N GLU A 69 -30.06 5.21 14.44
CA GLU A 69 -28.96 4.36 13.98
C GLU A 69 -27.88 5.16 13.23
N TYR A 70 -26.65 4.87 13.57
CA TYR A 70 -25.44 5.38 12.90
C TYR A 70 -24.99 4.44 11.81
N ILE A 71 -24.47 4.99 10.74
CA ILE A 71 -23.80 4.24 9.66
C ILE A 71 -22.39 3.94 10.10
N GLU A 72 -22.05 2.64 10.20
CA GLU A 72 -20.70 2.18 10.48
C GLU A 72 -19.85 2.20 9.20
N TYR A 73 -18.86 3.06 9.13
CA TYR A 73 -17.82 3.02 8.11
C TYR A 73 -16.68 2.09 8.57
N GLY A 74 -16.93 0.79 8.46
CA GLY A 74 -15.93 -0.25 8.55
C GLY A 74 -15.51 -0.73 7.16
N ASN A 75 -14.32 -1.29 7.04
CA ASN A 75 -13.77 -1.86 5.79
C ASN A 75 -13.55 -0.84 4.65
N ILE A 76 -13.47 0.44 4.94
CA ILE A 76 -13.02 1.48 4.02
C ILE A 76 -11.67 2.04 4.47
N THR A 77 -10.94 2.64 3.54
CA THR A 77 -9.61 3.23 3.83
C THR A 77 -9.73 4.46 4.73
N THR A 78 -8.63 4.80 5.42
CA THR A 78 -8.54 6.04 6.21
C THR A 78 -8.83 7.28 5.36
N ALA A 79 -8.40 7.28 4.09
CA ALA A 79 -8.67 8.37 3.15
C ALA A 79 -10.16 8.52 2.84
N GLU A 80 -10.88 7.41 2.62
CA GLU A 80 -12.34 7.42 2.41
C GLU A 80 -13.09 7.92 3.64
N MET A 81 -12.71 7.44 4.84
CA MET A 81 -13.29 7.95 6.11
C MET A 81 -13.08 9.45 6.27
N ALA A 82 -11.87 9.94 6.03
CA ALA A 82 -11.53 11.37 6.12
C ALA A 82 -12.34 12.21 5.14
N SER A 83 -12.55 11.71 3.92
CA SER A 83 -13.38 12.36 2.90
C SER A 83 -14.84 12.50 3.36
N HIS A 84 -15.43 11.48 3.97
CA HIS A 84 -16.78 11.54 4.55
C HIS A 84 -16.88 12.58 5.66
N LEU A 85 -15.89 12.65 6.53
CA LEU A 85 -15.81 13.61 7.64
C LEU A 85 -15.42 15.03 7.19
N LYS A 86 -15.04 15.22 5.92
CA LYS A 86 -14.56 16.50 5.36
C LYS A 86 -13.33 17.05 6.10
N ILE A 87 -12.46 16.18 6.55
CA ILE A 87 -11.16 16.51 7.18
C ILE A 87 -10.02 15.87 6.38
N SER A 88 -8.79 16.28 6.66
CA SER A 88 -7.63 15.63 6.03
C SER A 88 -7.40 14.22 6.60
N GLU A 89 -6.80 13.35 5.79
CA GLU A 89 -6.40 12.00 6.23
C GLU A 89 -5.44 12.06 7.42
N ASP A 90 -4.47 12.99 7.41
CA ASP A 90 -3.50 13.17 8.48
C ASP A 90 -4.15 13.62 9.78
N LEU A 91 -5.16 14.50 9.70
CA LEU A 91 -5.93 14.90 10.87
C LEU A 91 -6.69 13.71 11.45
N LEU A 92 -7.38 12.93 10.63
CA LEU A 92 -8.08 11.73 11.08
C LEU A 92 -7.13 10.72 11.73
N ARG A 93 -5.94 10.50 11.14
CA ARG A 93 -4.90 9.65 11.72
C ARG A 93 -4.45 10.14 13.09
N THR A 94 -4.27 11.45 13.23
CA THR A 94 -3.87 12.06 14.50
C THR A 94 -4.96 11.88 15.56
N ILE A 95 -6.21 12.16 15.24
CA ILE A 95 -7.38 11.94 16.11
C ILE A 95 -7.44 10.47 16.55
N ALA A 96 -7.29 9.54 15.61
CA ALA A 96 -7.37 8.11 15.89
C ALA A 96 -6.23 7.62 16.80
N LYS A 97 -5.02 8.18 16.70
CA LYS A 97 -3.91 7.88 17.62
C LYS A 97 -4.22 8.34 19.05
N TYR A 98 -4.78 9.53 19.23
CA TYR A 98 -5.24 9.99 20.55
C TYR A 98 -6.35 9.09 21.10
N ALA A 99 -7.35 8.76 20.29
CA ALA A 99 -8.43 7.85 20.69
C ALA A 99 -7.90 6.47 21.05
N PHE A 100 -6.91 5.96 20.31
CA PHE A 100 -6.26 4.66 20.55
C PHE A 100 -5.59 4.60 21.93
N TYR A 101 -4.85 5.64 22.31
CA TYR A 101 -4.18 5.72 23.61
C TYR A 101 -5.07 6.23 24.73
N GLY A 102 -6.29 6.64 24.45
CA GLY A 102 -7.26 7.17 25.39
C GLY A 102 -7.84 6.12 26.32
N TYR A 103 -9.10 6.34 26.71
CA TYR A 103 -9.84 5.41 27.59
C TYR A 103 -9.89 4.00 26.99
N SER A 104 -9.72 3.01 27.84
CA SER A 104 -9.57 1.58 27.52
C SER A 104 -8.21 1.16 26.93
N TYR A 105 -7.28 2.07 26.74
CA TYR A 105 -5.89 1.68 26.54
C TYR A 105 -5.33 1.08 27.84
N LYS A 106 -4.27 0.33 27.73
CA LYS A 106 -3.63 -0.42 28.81
C LYS A 106 -3.44 0.40 30.09
N GLY A 107 -4.30 0.22 31.10
CA GLY A 107 -4.27 0.96 32.35
C GLY A 107 -5.09 2.27 32.38
N HIS A 108 -5.69 2.69 31.28
CA HIS A 108 -6.44 3.94 31.15
C HIS A 108 -7.94 3.69 31.32
N TYR A 109 -8.42 3.56 32.58
CA TYR A 109 -9.81 3.15 32.86
C TYR A 109 -10.60 4.15 33.72
N ASP A 110 -10.01 5.31 34.07
CA ASP A 110 -10.73 6.34 34.81
C ASP A 110 -11.33 7.42 33.87
N ASN A 111 -12.25 8.20 34.43
CA ASN A 111 -12.97 9.25 33.69
C ASN A 111 -12.03 10.34 33.16
N GLU A 112 -10.95 10.62 33.87
CA GLU A 112 -9.96 11.63 33.50
C GLU A 112 -9.26 11.27 32.18
N TRP A 113 -8.99 9.98 31.90
CA TRP A 113 -8.48 9.55 30.58
C TRP A 113 -9.48 9.80 29.47
N LEU A 114 -10.77 9.57 29.71
CA LEU A 114 -11.79 9.85 28.72
C LEU A 114 -11.85 11.36 28.41
N ILE A 115 -11.89 12.19 29.47
CA ILE A 115 -11.98 13.65 29.35
C ILE A 115 -10.73 14.20 28.66
N ALA A 116 -9.54 13.81 29.09
CA ALA A 116 -8.27 14.20 28.47
C ALA A 116 -8.24 13.91 26.98
N THR A 117 -8.67 12.69 26.60
CA THR A 117 -8.74 12.27 25.19
C THR A 117 -9.76 13.10 24.41
N GLN A 118 -10.96 13.30 24.96
CA GLN A 118 -12.01 14.05 24.28
C GLN A 118 -11.63 15.52 24.10
N VAL A 119 -11.03 16.16 25.10
CA VAL A 119 -10.51 17.53 25.04
C VAL A 119 -9.45 17.65 23.93
N LYS A 120 -8.53 16.69 23.88
CA LYS A 120 -7.49 16.68 22.83
C LYS A 120 -8.09 16.51 21.43
N ILE A 121 -9.05 15.60 21.26
CA ILE A 121 -9.74 15.40 19.97
C ILE A 121 -10.47 16.67 19.55
N TRP A 122 -11.20 17.30 20.46
CA TRP A 122 -11.91 18.55 20.17
C TRP A 122 -10.97 19.68 19.78
N SER A 123 -9.85 19.85 20.48
CA SER A 123 -8.83 20.85 20.13
C SER A 123 -8.29 20.66 18.69
N LEU A 124 -8.08 19.42 18.27
CA LEU A 124 -7.63 19.08 16.91
C LEU A 124 -8.64 19.45 15.82
N VAL A 125 -9.95 19.41 16.13
CA VAL A 125 -11.02 19.81 15.21
C VAL A 125 -11.52 21.25 15.44
N GLY A 126 -10.73 22.05 16.16
CA GLY A 126 -10.97 23.48 16.31
C GLY A 126 -11.99 23.86 17.37
N ARG A 127 -12.33 22.95 18.31
CA ARG A 127 -13.14 23.27 19.48
C ARG A 127 -12.28 23.39 20.72
N GLU A 128 -12.07 24.62 21.17
CA GLU A 128 -11.42 24.89 22.44
C GLU A 128 -12.44 24.90 23.58
N VAL A 129 -12.09 24.26 24.70
CA VAL A 129 -12.92 24.22 25.91
C VAL A 129 -12.12 24.65 27.13
N GLN A 130 -12.81 25.32 28.06
CA GLN A 130 -12.28 25.67 29.38
C GLN A 130 -13.14 24.97 30.46
N PHE A 131 -12.50 24.57 31.53
CA PHE A 131 -13.21 23.93 32.64
C PHE A 131 -13.97 24.94 33.47
N THR A 132 -15.13 24.55 34.01
CA THR A 132 -15.93 25.40 34.90
C THR A 132 -16.22 24.70 36.21
N SER A 133 -16.29 25.48 37.30
CA SER A 133 -16.53 24.95 38.67
C SER A 133 -18.00 24.78 38.99
N GLN A 134 -18.93 25.25 38.15
CA GLN A 134 -20.35 25.15 38.37
C GLN A 134 -21.09 24.43 37.25
N ASN A 135 -22.14 23.74 37.63
CA ASN A 135 -23.04 23.08 36.71
C ASN A 135 -24.06 24.11 36.17
N ASN A 136 -24.13 24.21 34.83
CA ASN A 136 -25.10 24.98 34.06
C ASN A 136 -25.35 26.42 34.60
N PRO A 137 -24.30 27.25 34.80
CA PRO A 137 -24.47 28.62 35.25
C PRO A 137 -24.99 29.50 34.11
N SER A 138 -25.76 30.56 34.46
CA SER A 138 -26.27 31.53 33.48
C SER A 138 -25.16 32.30 32.75
N ASN A 139 -23.98 32.42 33.36
CA ASN A 139 -22.76 32.96 32.77
C ASN A 139 -21.59 32.00 33.02
N PRO A 140 -21.34 31.02 32.15
CA PRO A 140 -20.28 30.03 32.36
C PRO A 140 -18.89 30.60 32.50
N TRP A 141 -18.60 31.72 31.82
CA TRP A 141 -17.30 32.39 31.86
C TRP A 141 -16.91 32.94 33.24
N ALA A 142 -17.90 33.22 34.07
CA ALA A 142 -17.66 33.69 35.45
C ALA A 142 -17.12 32.61 36.39
N TYR A 143 -17.16 31.34 35.96
CA TYR A 143 -16.81 30.19 36.77
C TYR A 143 -15.71 29.33 36.15
N VAL A 144 -14.98 29.87 35.19
CA VAL A 144 -13.83 29.22 34.56
C VAL A 144 -12.77 28.94 35.62
N ILE A 145 -12.21 27.79 35.58
CA ILE A 145 -11.09 27.33 36.39
C ILE A 145 -9.96 26.81 35.50
N ASP A 146 -8.76 26.75 36.06
CA ASP A 146 -7.64 26.10 35.41
C ASP A 146 -7.96 24.62 35.13
N MET A 147 -7.37 24.12 34.07
CA MET A 147 -7.48 22.69 33.76
C MET A 147 -7.01 21.86 34.95
N PRO A 148 -7.82 20.91 35.45
CA PRO A 148 -7.41 20.04 36.55
C PRO A 148 -6.09 19.32 36.26
N SER A 149 -5.18 19.28 37.23
CA SER A 149 -3.84 18.69 37.07
C SER A 149 -3.90 17.24 36.58
N ALA A 150 -4.85 16.46 37.07
CA ALA A 150 -5.08 15.08 36.67
C ALA A 150 -5.42 14.96 35.16
N ILE A 151 -6.16 15.90 34.59
CA ILE A 151 -6.47 15.94 33.15
C ILE A 151 -5.23 16.33 32.37
N LYS A 152 -4.51 17.36 32.82
CA LYS A 152 -3.28 17.86 32.18
C LYS A 152 -2.21 16.77 32.10
N GLU A 153 -1.93 16.07 33.20
CA GLU A 153 -0.97 14.98 33.24
C GLU A 153 -1.30 13.87 32.21
N LYS A 154 -2.59 13.55 32.07
CA LYS A 154 -3.03 12.57 31.08
C LYS A 154 -2.92 13.07 29.64
N ILE A 155 -3.15 14.36 29.40
CA ILE A 155 -2.90 14.97 28.08
C ILE A 155 -1.41 14.89 27.73
N ASP A 156 -0.52 15.23 28.67
CA ASP A 156 0.92 15.17 28.46
C ASP A 156 1.37 13.74 28.14
N GLU A 157 0.82 12.74 28.84
CA GLU A 157 1.11 11.33 28.54
C GLU A 157 0.54 10.88 27.19
N LEU A 158 -0.69 11.30 26.82
CA LEU A 158 -1.24 11.03 25.48
C LEU A 158 -0.36 11.58 24.38
N GLU A 159 0.14 12.83 24.54
CA GLU A 159 1.04 13.45 23.57
C GLU A 159 2.35 12.68 23.43
N ARG A 160 2.90 12.19 24.53
CA ARG A 160 4.09 11.35 24.53
C ARG A 160 3.83 10.03 23.76
N LEU A 161 2.75 9.32 24.10
CA LEU A 161 2.39 8.06 23.48
C LEU A 161 2.09 8.19 21.98
N VAL A 162 1.42 9.27 21.59
CA VAL A 162 1.12 9.54 20.16
C VAL A 162 2.40 9.73 19.35
N LYS A 163 3.43 10.38 19.92
CA LYS A 163 4.74 10.51 19.27
C LYS A 163 5.47 9.16 19.11
N GLU A 164 5.20 8.21 19.99
CA GLU A 164 5.80 6.86 19.93
C GLU A 164 4.99 5.89 19.05
N TYR A 165 3.85 6.33 18.50
CA TYR A 165 3.07 5.50 17.58
C TYR A 165 3.88 5.23 16.30
N PRO A 166 3.97 3.97 15.84
CA PRO A 166 4.75 3.64 14.65
C PRO A 166 4.37 4.48 13.43
N ASP A 167 5.36 4.96 12.73
CA ASP A 167 5.16 5.63 11.46
C ASP A 167 4.60 4.66 10.42
N VAL A 168 3.86 5.22 9.45
CA VAL A 168 3.34 4.46 8.33
C VAL A 168 4.41 4.38 7.25
N PRO A 169 4.73 3.18 6.73
CA PRO A 169 5.69 3.05 5.64
C PRO A 169 5.27 3.88 4.41
N GLN A 170 6.23 4.58 3.83
CA GLN A 170 6.00 5.40 2.64
C GLN A 170 5.65 4.59 1.39
N ILE A 171 5.87 3.28 1.44
CA ILE A 171 5.49 2.33 0.38
C ILE A 171 3.99 2.00 0.37
N LYS A 172 3.23 2.43 1.37
CA LYS A 172 1.79 2.21 1.44
C LYS A 172 1.08 2.71 0.18
N ASN A 173 0.18 1.88 -0.35
CA ASN A 173 -0.64 2.12 -1.55
C ASN A 173 0.16 2.40 -2.83
N LYS A 174 1.47 2.15 -2.86
CA LYS A 174 2.26 2.27 -4.08
C LYS A 174 2.10 1.04 -4.96
N HIS A 175 2.17 1.28 -6.25
CA HIS A 175 2.25 0.26 -7.29
C HIS A 175 3.63 0.31 -7.96
N TYR A 176 4.21 -0.87 -8.24
CA TYR A 176 5.53 -1.00 -8.84
C TYR A 176 5.45 -1.81 -10.12
N GLU A 177 6.13 -1.32 -11.15
CA GLU A 177 6.31 -2.02 -12.41
C GLU A 177 7.68 -2.67 -12.39
N LEU A 178 7.72 -3.99 -12.51
CA LEU A 178 8.95 -4.78 -12.35
C LEU A 178 9.22 -5.63 -13.59
N SER A 179 10.47 -6.06 -13.71
CA SER A 179 10.86 -7.09 -14.67
C SER A 179 10.99 -8.44 -13.97
N VAL A 180 10.55 -9.51 -14.62
CA VAL A 180 10.75 -10.88 -14.12
C VAL A 180 12.25 -11.14 -13.94
N GLY A 181 12.65 -11.68 -12.77
CA GLY A 181 14.04 -11.99 -12.42
C GLY A 181 14.85 -10.83 -11.85
N GLU A 182 14.34 -9.60 -11.88
CA GLU A 182 14.97 -8.48 -11.20
C GLU A 182 14.50 -8.36 -9.74
N THR A 183 15.38 -7.84 -8.90
CA THR A 183 15.09 -7.65 -7.48
C THR A 183 14.92 -6.18 -7.15
N LEU A 184 13.72 -5.80 -6.72
CA LEU A 184 13.44 -4.50 -6.11
C LEU A 184 13.64 -4.58 -4.60
N LYS A 185 14.44 -3.65 -4.03
CA LYS A 185 14.61 -3.48 -2.59
C LYS A 185 14.04 -2.14 -2.17
N LEU A 186 13.11 -2.17 -1.22
CA LEU A 186 12.45 -1.00 -0.65
C LEU A 186 12.84 -0.91 0.82
N GLN A 187 13.69 0.05 1.16
CA GLN A 187 14.10 0.31 2.53
C GLN A 187 13.25 1.43 3.13
N ASP A 188 12.62 1.15 4.26
CA ASP A 188 11.79 2.10 5.01
C ASP A 188 11.85 1.77 6.51
N PRO A 189 12.38 2.65 7.36
CA PRO A 189 12.52 2.40 8.79
C PRO A 189 11.23 2.01 9.50
N ALA A 190 10.07 2.48 9.00
CA ALA A 190 8.77 2.14 9.58
C ALA A 190 8.42 0.65 9.43
N LEU A 191 8.97 -0.04 8.44
CA LEU A 191 8.72 -1.46 8.17
C LEU A 191 9.13 -2.38 9.32
N ILE A 192 10.05 -1.96 10.20
CA ILE A 192 10.44 -2.74 11.39
C ILE A 192 9.25 -3.05 12.32
N ASN A 193 8.18 -2.28 12.23
CA ASN A 193 6.96 -2.45 13.01
C ASN A 193 5.91 -3.33 12.32
N TYR A 194 6.18 -3.79 11.10
CA TYR A 194 5.25 -4.57 10.29
C TYR A 194 5.72 -6.00 10.10
N LYS A 195 4.79 -6.88 9.81
CA LYS A 195 5.03 -8.26 9.36
C LYS A 195 4.37 -8.46 8.01
N LEU A 196 4.99 -9.27 7.17
CA LEU A 196 4.43 -9.70 5.89
C LEU A 196 3.31 -10.73 6.15
N ILE A 197 2.15 -10.52 5.52
CA ILE A 197 1.01 -11.45 5.57
C ILE A 197 0.92 -12.29 4.30
N SER A 198 1.27 -11.71 3.15
CA SER A 198 1.28 -12.45 1.89
C SER A 198 2.42 -13.46 1.88
N SER A 199 2.12 -14.73 1.66
CA SER A 199 3.12 -15.78 1.54
C SER A 199 3.44 -16.02 0.07
N SER A 200 4.48 -15.40 -0.43
CA SER A 200 5.08 -15.70 -1.73
C SER A 200 6.59 -15.72 -1.54
N ASP A 201 7.27 -16.73 -2.08
CA ASP A 201 8.73 -16.80 -2.06
C ASP A 201 9.37 -15.62 -2.81
N GLU A 202 8.57 -14.90 -3.62
CA GLU A 202 8.96 -13.71 -4.38
C GLU A 202 9.09 -12.45 -3.50
N VAL A 203 8.47 -12.45 -2.30
CA VAL A 203 8.42 -11.28 -1.42
C VAL A 203 8.99 -11.64 -0.05
N LYS A 204 9.95 -10.85 0.44
CA LYS A 204 10.56 -11.03 1.76
C LYS A 204 10.61 -9.70 2.50
N LEU A 205 10.33 -9.74 3.79
CA LEU A 205 10.50 -8.61 4.69
C LEU A 205 11.55 -8.96 5.74
N GLU A 206 12.66 -8.27 5.73
CA GLU A 206 13.76 -8.42 6.69
C GLU A 206 14.06 -7.07 7.33
N ALA A 207 13.81 -6.97 8.62
CA ALA A 207 13.93 -5.72 9.40
C ALA A 207 13.15 -4.56 8.76
N ASP A 208 13.85 -3.59 8.17
CA ASP A 208 13.32 -2.39 7.53
C ASP A 208 13.30 -2.46 5.99
N THR A 209 13.56 -3.64 5.42
CA THR A 209 13.72 -3.81 3.97
C THR A 209 12.73 -4.84 3.41
N LEU A 210 11.87 -4.40 2.50
CA LEU A 210 11.00 -5.24 1.69
C LEU A 210 11.69 -5.53 0.36
N THR A 211 11.86 -6.81 0.04
CA THR A 211 12.47 -7.29 -1.21
C THR A 211 11.42 -7.99 -2.04
N ILE A 212 11.33 -7.66 -3.33
CA ILE A 212 10.41 -8.26 -4.30
C ILE A 212 11.25 -8.77 -5.47
N THR A 213 11.12 -10.07 -5.80
CA THR A 213 11.81 -10.70 -6.94
C THR A 213 10.80 -11.55 -7.71
N PRO A 214 10.10 -10.99 -8.69
CA PRO A 214 9.13 -11.73 -9.49
C PRO A 214 9.79 -12.88 -10.26
N THR A 215 9.23 -14.07 -10.20
CA THR A 215 9.72 -15.25 -10.93
C THR A 215 8.92 -15.55 -12.19
N LYS A 216 7.77 -14.90 -12.35
CA LYS A 216 6.86 -15.02 -13.50
C LYS A 216 6.12 -13.72 -13.79
N GLU A 217 5.57 -13.62 -15.00
CA GLU A 217 4.72 -12.51 -15.36
C GLU A 217 3.44 -12.47 -14.51
N THR A 218 3.03 -11.27 -14.13
CA THR A 218 1.77 -11.00 -13.45
C THR A 218 1.28 -9.60 -13.80
N GLU A 219 -0.02 -9.46 -14.06
CA GLU A 219 -0.63 -8.14 -14.29
C GLU A 219 -0.86 -7.38 -12.97
N TYR A 220 -1.04 -8.11 -11.88
CA TYR A 220 -1.27 -7.53 -10.55
C TYR A 220 -0.98 -8.54 -9.44
N THR A 221 -0.16 -8.15 -8.48
CA THR A 221 0.05 -8.89 -7.24
C THR A 221 -0.01 -7.92 -6.06
N GLU A 222 -0.90 -8.19 -5.11
CA GLU A 222 -1.02 -7.40 -3.88
C GLU A 222 -0.12 -7.98 -2.79
N ILE A 223 0.60 -7.09 -2.10
CA ILE A 223 1.41 -7.40 -0.92
C ILE A 223 0.74 -6.76 0.28
N ASN A 224 0.44 -7.57 1.30
CA ASN A 224 -0.21 -7.15 2.52
C ASN A 224 0.76 -7.20 3.70
N LEU A 225 0.83 -6.11 4.45
CA LEU A 225 1.63 -5.96 5.65
C LEU A 225 0.73 -5.57 6.82
N GLU A 226 0.99 -6.11 8.01
CA GLU A 226 0.26 -5.77 9.24
C GLU A 226 1.23 -5.34 10.34
N LEU A 227 0.79 -4.39 11.18
CA LEU A 227 1.51 -4.04 12.40
C LEU A 227 1.73 -5.28 13.27
N THR A 228 2.93 -5.42 13.82
CA THR A 228 3.25 -6.55 14.69
C THR A 228 2.46 -6.50 15.99
N SER A 229 2.30 -7.65 16.66
CA SER A 229 1.45 -7.83 17.85
C SER A 229 1.90 -7.05 19.10
N LYS A 230 3.00 -6.30 19.05
CA LYS A 230 3.43 -5.43 20.17
C LYS A 230 2.44 -4.31 20.50
N ILE A 231 1.53 -3.99 19.56
CA ILE A 231 0.47 -3.00 19.75
C ILE A 231 -0.79 -3.71 20.23
N PHE A 232 -1.31 -3.26 21.37
CA PHE A 232 -2.29 -3.96 22.23
C PHE A 232 -3.68 -4.27 21.60
N TRP A 233 -4.15 -3.49 20.59
CA TRP A 233 -5.51 -3.63 20.05
C TRP A 233 -5.55 -4.47 18.78
N PRO A 234 -6.40 -5.53 18.72
CA PRO A 234 -6.52 -6.37 17.51
C PRO A 234 -7.52 -5.84 16.48
N ARG A 235 -7.90 -4.58 16.53
CA ARG A 235 -8.98 -4.02 15.68
C ARG A 235 -8.58 -2.68 15.08
N ASP A 236 -9.10 -2.42 13.87
CA ASP A 236 -9.00 -1.12 13.25
C ASP A 236 -9.91 -0.09 13.93
N MET A 237 -9.62 1.20 13.75
CA MET A 237 -10.55 2.25 14.13
C MET A 237 -11.81 2.17 13.26
N VAL A 238 -12.94 2.64 13.80
CA VAL A 238 -14.20 2.70 13.08
C VAL A 238 -14.81 4.07 13.26
N VAL A 239 -15.26 4.67 12.18
CA VAL A 239 -16.03 5.92 12.19
C VAL A 239 -17.50 5.61 12.02
N TYR A 240 -18.33 6.29 12.77
CA TYR A 240 -19.78 6.21 12.73
C TYR A 240 -20.34 7.58 12.33
N TYR A 241 -21.05 7.60 11.25
CA TYR A 241 -21.68 8.78 10.67
C TYR A 241 -23.16 8.84 10.98
N HIS A 242 -23.65 10.06 11.27
CA HIS A 242 -25.09 10.32 11.37
C HIS A 242 -25.43 11.66 10.73
N SER A 243 -26.49 11.71 9.91
CA SER A 243 -26.84 12.91 9.12
C SER A 243 -27.24 14.13 9.95
N THR A 244 -27.73 13.92 11.17
CA THR A 244 -28.20 14.97 12.10
C THR A 244 -27.61 14.88 13.50
N GLY A 245 -26.91 13.78 13.82
CA GLY A 245 -26.18 13.57 15.06
C GLY A 245 -24.70 13.82 14.89
N GLN A 246 -23.96 13.86 15.98
CA GLN A 246 -22.48 13.99 15.94
C GLN A 246 -21.84 12.74 15.38
N ASP A 247 -20.80 12.91 14.57
CA ASP A 247 -19.98 11.79 14.14
C ASP A 247 -19.12 11.26 15.29
N LEU A 248 -18.95 9.93 15.33
CA LEU A 248 -18.24 9.24 16.39
C LEU A 248 -17.08 8.43 15.85
N LEU A 249 -16.00 8.36 16.62
CA LEU A 249 -14.86 7.50 16.35
C LEU A 249 -14.68 6.48 17.47
N GLN A 250 -14.75 5.21 17.12
CA GLN A 250 -14.42 4.12 18.04
C GLN A 250 -12.94 3.79 17.93
N PRO A 251 -12.22 3.74 19.08
CA PRO A 251 -10.77 3.49 19.07
C PRO A 251 -10.40 2.17 18.43
N GLY A 252 -9.32 2.19 17.68
CA GLY A 252 -8.68 1.05 17.06
C GLY A 252 -7.30 1.43 16.55
N ARG A 253 -6.63 0.50 15.88
CA ARG A 253 -5.33 0.77 15.27
C ARG A 253 -5.50 1.65 14.05
N VAL A 254 -4.53 2.53 13.86
CA VAL A 254 -4.40 3.33 12.62
C VAL A 254 -3.37 2.64 11.75
N ASP A 255 -3.69 2.45 10.47
CA ASP A 255 -2.79 1.78 9.51
C ASP A 255 -2.29 0.41 9.99
N TYR A 256 -3.18 -0.32 10.66
CA TYR A 256 -2.91 -1.69 11.10
C TYR A 256 -2.51 -2.58 9.93
N ALA A 257 -3.30 -2.56 8.87
CA ALA A 257 -3.01 -3.23 7.64
C ALA A 257 -2.70 -2.20 6.55
N ILE A 258 -1.58 -2.38 5.86
CA ILE A 258 -1.22 -1.61 4.69
C ILE A 258 -1.00 -2.54 3.52
N LYS A 259 -1.16 -2.01 2.33
CA LYS A 259 -0.93 -2.75 1.11
C LYS A 259 -0.12 -1.95 0.10
N LEU A 260 0.56 -2.67 -0.76
CA LEU A 260 1.18 -2.20 -1.99
C LEU A 260 0.99 -3.28 -3.04
N SER A 261 1.30 -2.97 -4.28
CA SER A 261 1.15 -3.93 -5.37
C SER A 261 2.28 -3.81 -6.37
N TYR A 262 2.44 -4.87 -7.19
CA TYR A 262 3.32 -4.83 -8.34
C TYR A 262 2.70 -5.58 -9.52
N GLU A 263 3.16 -5.22 -10.72
CA GLU A 263 3.06 -6.01 -11.92
C GLU A 263 4.46 -6.46 -12.34
N ALA A 264 4.56 -7.57 -13.07
CA ALA A 264 5.83 -8.07 -13.56
C ALA A 264 5.73 -8.49 -15.02
N THR A 265 6.70 -8.06 -15.80
CA THR A 265 6.78 -8.29 -17.23
C THR A 265 8.15 -8.84 -17.60
N SER A 266 8.20 -9.62 -18.69
CA SER A 266 9.42 -10.14 -19.27
C SER A 266 9.42 -9.99 -20.79
N GLY A 267 10.55 -10.31 -21.42
CA GLY A 267 10.65 -10.39 -22.86
C GLY A 267 11.52 -11.55 -23.31
N GLN A 268 11.59 -11.77 -24.60
CA GLN A 268 12.38 -12.85 -25.22
C GLN A 268 13.12 -12.32 -26.45
N VAL A 269 14.24 -12.94 -26.78
CA VAL A 269 14.90 -12.76 -28.05
C VAL A 269 14.82 -14.05 -28.86
N LYS A 270 14.39 -13.94 -30.11
CA LYS A 270 14.45 -15.02 -31.09
C LYS A 270 15.63 -14.74 -32.02
N LEU A 271 16.51 -15.72 -32.17
CA LEU A 271 17.62 -15.69 -33.10
C LEU A 271 17.32 -16.60 -34.28
N ILE A 272 17.51 -16.09 -35.48
CA ILE A 272 17.41 -16.83 -36.73
C ILE A 272 18.78 -16.80 -37.40
N LYS A 273 19.27 -17.97 -37.85
CA LYS A 273 20.59 -18.12 -38.41
C LYS A 273 20.54 -18.53 -39.89
N TYR A 274 21.28 -17.83 -40.70
CA TYR A 274 21.39 -18.08 -42.15
C TYR A 274 22.85 -18.35 -42.57
N ASP A 275 22.99 -19.05 -43.66
CA ASP A 275 24.24 -19.11 -44.40
C ASP A 275 24.51 -17.77 -45.11
N GLU A 276 25.73 -17.24 -45.04
CA GLU A 276 26.04 -15.91 -45.57
C GLU A 276 26.01 -15.87 -47.13
N ASP A 277 26.39 -16.96 -47.78
CA ASP A 277 26.49 -17.02 -49.25
C ASP A 277 25.11 -17.22 -49.90
N THR A 278 24.31 -18.11 -49.34
CA THR A 278 22.97 -18.42 -49.87
C THR A 278 21.89 -17.46 -49.39
N LYS A 279 22.09 -16.82 -48.24
CA LYS A 279 21.07 -16.03 -47.50
C LYS A 279 19.84 -16.84 -47.08
N GLU A 280 19.96 -18.15 -46.98
CA GLU A 280 18.88 -19.07 -46.69
C GLU A 280 19.23 -20.03 -45.50
N TYR A 281 18.31 -20.87 -45.12
CA TYR A 281 18.51 -21.94 -44.12
C TYR A 281 19.26 -23.15 -44.72
N SER A 282 19.69 -23.08 -45.97
CA SER A 282 20.39 -24.11 -46.67
C SER A 282 21.91 -23.90 -46.59
N TRP A 283 22.63 -24.98 -46.54
CA TRP A 283 24.10 -25.05 -46.56
C TRP A 283 24.61 -26.01 -47.59
N SER A 284 25.85 -25.89 -48.01
CA SER A 284 26.46 -26.78 -48.94
C SER A 284 27.38 -27.81 -48.27
N GLY A 285 27.48 -29.00 -48.89
CA GLY A 285 28.36 -30.04 -48.43
C GLY A 285 27.99 -30.66 -47.10
N LYS A 286 28.99 -30.85 -46.21
CA LYS A 286 28.84 -31.41 -44.84
C LYS A 286 28.69 -30.36 -43.77
N ALA A 287 28.74 -29.09 -44.10
CA ALA A 287 28.53 -28.00 -43.13
C ALA A 287 27.11 -28.04 -42.59
N THR A 288 26.85 -27.42 -41.47
CA THR A 288 25.50 -27.31 -40.88
C THR A 288 25.42 -26.06 -40.02
N LEU A 289 24.28 -25.38 -40.02
CA LEU A 289 24.01 -24.23 -39.16
C LEU A 289 23.58 -24.64 -37.75
N GLU A 290 23.37 -25.94 -37.56
CA GLU A 290 22.92 -26.51 -36.27
C GLU A 290 24.02 -26.49 -35.21
N LYS A 291 23.59 -26.44 -33.94
CA LYS A 291 24.44 -26.52 -32.75
C LYS A 291 25.40 -25.34 -32.54
N ALA A 292 25.27 -24.24 -33.29
CA ALA A 292 25.93 -22.99 -32.89
C ALA A 292 25.49 -22.56 -31.52
N ILE A 293 26.38 -22.01 -30.71
CA ILE A 293 26.07 -21.51 -29.38
C ILE A 293 26.24 -20.00 -29.34
N TYR A 294 25.21 -19.32 -28.87
CA TYR A 294 25.22 -17.88 -28.65
C TYR A 294 25.05 -17.58 -27.16
N GLY A 295 25.76 -16.57 -26.66
CA GLY A 295 25.53 -16.00 -25.34
C GLY A 295 24.68 -14.75 -25.43
N ILE A 296 23.74 -14.58 -24.49
CA ILE A 296 23.04 -13.35 -24.21
C ILE A 296 23.77 -12.66 -23.06
N TYR A 297 24.19 -11.43 -23.28
CA TYR A 297 24.96 -10.66 -22.32
C TYR A 297 24.27 -9.35 -21.97
N LYS A 298 24.42 -8.89 -20.72
CA LYS A 298 24.11 -7.50 -20.35
C LYS A 298 25.20 -6.54 -20.85
N GLU A 299 24.91 -5.23 -20.81
CA GLU A 299 25.86 -4.18 -21.21
C GLU A 299 27.18 -4.23 -20.42
N ASP A 300 27.15 -4.72 -19.17
CA ASP A 300 28.35 -4.90 -18.33
C ASP A 300 29.20 -6.13 -18.68
N GLY A 301 28.79 -6.89 -19.69
CA GLY A 301 29.46 -8.11 -20.14
C GLY A 301 29.11 -9.36 -19.37
N SER A 302 28.18 -9.32 -18.41
CA SER A 302 27.73 -10.51 -17.69
C SER A 302 26.87 -11.39 -18.58
N LEU A 303 27.19 -12.71 -18.63
CA LEU A 303 26.42 -13.73 -19.34
C LEU A 303 25.12 -14.00 -18.59
N VAL A 304 23.98 -13.90 -19.28
CA VAL A 304 22.65 -14.14 -18.75
C VAL A 304 22.14 -15.54 -19.10
N GLU A 305 22.24 -15.92 -20.37
CA GLU A 305 21.75 -17.20 -20.91
C GLU A 305 22.57 -17.62 -22.12
N THR A 306 22.56 -18.91 -22.44
CA THR A 306 23.12 -19.45 -23.68
C THR A 306 22.02 -20.04 -24.55
N LEU A 307 22.06 -19.75 -25.84
CA LEU A 307 21.17 -20.29 -26.85
C LEU A 307 21.90 -21.31 -27.71
N THR A 308 21.33 -22.47 -27.91
CA THR A 308 21.82 -23.46 -28.86
C THR A 308 20.90 -23.50 -30.08
N ILE A 309 21.44 -23.26 -31.26
CA ILE A 309 20.69 -23.25 -32.51
C ILE A 309 20.20 -24.66 -32.84
N LYS A 310 18.89 -24.74 -33.10
CA LYS A 310 18.20 -25.96 -33.56
C LYS A 310 17.16 -25.58 -34.61
N ASN A 311 17.16 -26.26 -35.74
CA ASN A 311 16.37 -25.92 -36.92
C ASN A 311 16.62 -24.46 -37.38
N CYS A 312 17.90 -24.06 -37.36
CA CYS A 312 18.35 -22.69 -37.73
C CYS A 312 17.79 -21.57 -36.85
N GLU A 313 17.17 -21.85 -35.70
CA GLU A 313 16.66 -20.82 -34.78
C GLU A 313 16.88 -21.19 -33.32
N ALA A 314 16.78 -20.21 -32.45
CA ALA A 314 16.67 -20.38 -31.01
C ALA A 314 15.88 -19.23 -30.40
N THR A 315 15.18 -19.49 -29.30
CA THR A 315 14.47 -18.47 -28.53
C THR A 315 14.90 -18.55 -27.08
N SER A 316 15.16 -17.40 -26.45
CA SER A 316 15.53 -17.32 -25.04
C SER A 316 14.38 -17.74 -24.11
N GLY A 317 14.70 -18.03 -22.86
CA GLY A 317 13.76 -17.95 -21.76
C GLY A 317 13.25 -16.52 -21.55
N ASN A 318 12.47 -16.34 -20.47
CA ASN A 318 11.99 -15.02 -20.07
C ASN A 318 13.15 -14.20 -19.48
N LEU A 319 13.45 -13.10 -20.14
CA LEU A 319 14.49 -12.15 -19.74
C LEU A 319 13.85 -10.92 -19.08
N PRO A 320 14.48 -10.29 -18.07
CA PRO A 320 14.12 -8.95 -17.64
C PRO A 320 14.08 -7.96 -18.81
N LEU A 321 13.25 -6.92 -18.69
CA LEU A 321 13.31 -5.82 -19.68
C LEU A 321 14.64 -5.07 -19.54
N GLY A 322 15.20 -4.61 -20.66
CA GLY A 322 16.49 -3.90 -20.66
C GLY A 322 17.31 -4.10 -21.92
N ASN A 323 18.56 -3.67 -21.85
CA ASN A 323 19.52 -3.72 -22.95
C ASN A 323 20.41 -4.95 -22.85
N TYR A 324 20.59 -5.60 -23.98
CA TYR A 324 21.37 -6.83 -24.13
C TYR A 324 22.15 -6.82 -25.43
N TYR A 325 23.07 -7.77 -25.55
CA TYR A 325 23.62 -8.16 -26.85
C TYR A 325 23.81 -9.66 -26.93
N LEU A 326 23.64 -10.18 -28.16
CA LEU A 326 24.02 -11.55 -28.51
C LEU A 326 25.45 -11.56 -29.05
N LYS A 327 26.19 -12.63 -28.77
CA LYS A 327 27.51 -12.92 -29.36
C LYS A 327 27.63 -14.42 -29.53
N GLU A 328 28.16 -14.84 -30.69
CA GLU A 328 28.46 -16.27 -30.89
C GLU A 328 29.61 -16.71 -30.00
N ILE A 329 29.45 -17.81 -29.31
CA ILE A 329 30.47 -18.43 -28.45
C ILE A 329 31.14 -19.61 -29.17
N GLU A 330 30.35 -20.39 -29.90
CA GLU A 330 30.82 -21.55 -30.64
C GLU A 330 30.13 -21.59 -32.00
N SER A 331 30.96 -21.60 -33.08
CA SER A 331 30.47 -21.69 -34.45
C SER A 331 29.97 -23.11 -34.77
N PRO A 332 28.99 -23.24 -35.67
CA PRO A 332 28.55 -24.54 -36.14
C PRO A 332 29.61 -25.22 -37.03
N TYR A 333 29.47 -26.53 -37.22
CA TYR A 333 30.44 -27.27 -38.02
C TYR A 333 30.52 -26.79 -39.47
N GLY A 334 31.73 -26.50 -39.87
CA GLY A 334 32.03 -26.03 -41.25
C GLY A 334 31.94 -24.51 -41.45
N TYR A 335 31.68 -23.72 -40.36
CA TYR A 335 31.58 -22.27 -40.42
C TYR A 335 32.66 -21.57 -39.59
N GLU A 336 32.98 -20.34 -39.98
CA GLU A 336 33.83 -19.45 -39.18
C GLU A 336 33.04 -18.93 -37.96
N LEU A 337 33.75 -18.60 -36.85
CA LEU A 337 33.14 -17.95 -35.71
C LEU A 337 32.74 -16.50 -36.05
N ASP A 338 31.48 -16.16 -35.84
CA ASP A 338 31.03 -14.79 -35.94
C ASP A 338 31.43 -13.99 -34.71
N THR A 339 32.36 -13.07 -34.90
CA THR A 339 32.88 -12.23 -33.79
C THR A 339 32.07 -10.98 -33.54
N LYS A 340 31.03 -10.73 -34.31
CA LYS A 340 30.14 -9.57 -34.15
C LYS A 340 29.28 -9.67 -32.91
N THR A 341 28.85 -8.54 -32.42
CA THR A 341 27.81 -8.43 -31.37
C THR A 341 26.53 -7.88 -31.95
N TYR A 342 25.40 -8.38 -31.46
CA TYR A 342 24.05 -8.02 -31.93
C TYR A 342 23.27 -7.42 -30.80
N PRO A 343 23.27 -6.07 -30.64
CA PRO A 343 22.55 -5.41 -29.57
C PRO A 343 21.04 -5.47 -29.78
N PHE A 344 20.29 -5.57 -28.70
CA PHE A 344 18.84 -5.50 -28.70
C PHE A 344 18.31 -4.97 -27.36
N THR A 345 17.08 -4.46 -27.38
CA THR A 345 16.40 -3.93 -26.20
C THR A 345 15.03 -4.59 -26.06
N LEU A 346 14.72 -5.08 -24.87
CA LEU A 346 13.39 -5.56 -24.51
C LEU A 346 12.67 -4.46 -23.76
N THR A 347 11.45 -4.11 -24.18
CA THR A 347 10.58 -3.11 -23.55
C THR A 347 9.18 -3.69 -23.34
N LYS A 348 8.32 -2.98 -22.61
CA LYS A 348 6.91 -3.38 -22.44
C LYS A 348 6.18 -3.48 -23.79
N GLU A 349 6.51 -2.59 -24.73
CA GLU A 349 5.91 -2.52 -26.06
C GLU A 349 6.51 -3.55 -27.00
N GLN A 350 7.77 -3.93 -26.79
CA GLN A 350 8.52 -4.87 -27.63
C GLN A 350 9.09 -6.01 -26.78
N LYS A 351 8.21 -6.93 -26.38
CA LYS A 351 8.55 -8.09 -25.55
C LYS A 351 9.25 -9.21 -26.34
N LEU A 352 9.16 -9.24 -27.65
CA LEU A 352 9.86 -10.19 -28.52
C LEU A 352 10.68 -9.43 -29.56
N VAL A 353 11.99 -9.61 -29.51
CA VAL A 353 12.92 -9.11 -30.51
C VAL A 353 13.41 -10.28 -31.35
N THR A 354 13.36 -10.13 -32.67
CA THR A 354 13.93 -11.13 -33.59
C THR A 354 15.22 -10.58 -34.19
N LEU A 355 16.31 -11.34 -34.03
CA LEU A 355 17.62 -11.03 -34.61
C LEU A 355 17.96 -12.06 -35.66
N THR A 356 18.70 -11.61 -36.67
CA THR A 356 19.18 -12.47 -37.78
C THR A 356 20.70 -12.41 -37.85
N THR A 357 21.34 -13.56 -37.88
CA THR A 357 22.79 -13.70 -38.04
C THR A 357 23.14 -14.47 -39.31
N TYR A 358 24.30 -14.23 -39.81
CA TYR A 358 24.81 -14.85 -41.03
C TYR A 358 26.21 -15.38 -40.78
N ASP A 359 26.44 -16.68 -41.08
CA ASP A 359 27.75 -17.29 -40.94
C ASP A 359 28.37 -17.60 -42.28
N LYS A 360 29.67 -17.37 -42.37
CA LYS A 360 30.47 -17.67 -43.55
C LYS A 360 31.05 -19.08 -43.45
N GLN A 361 30.87 -19.88 -44.51
CA GLN A 361 31.50 -21.20 -44.57
C GLN A 361 33.03 -21.11 -44.62
N LYS A 362 33.69 -22.05 -43.93
CA LYS A 362 35.17 -22.18 -44.03
C LYS A 362 35.56 -22.59 -45.42
N GLU A 363 36.55 -21.86 -46.00
CA GLU A 363 37.15 -22.28 -47.25
C GLU A 363 37.98 -23.57 -47.05
N VAL A 364 37.71 -24.56 -47.89
CA VAL A 364 38.50 -25.79 -47.90
C VAL A 364 39.46 -25.71 -49.05
N GLU A 365 40.76 -25.56 -48.78
CA GLU A 365 41.78 -25.75 -49.79
C GLU A 365 41.80 -27.19 -50.20
N LEU A 366 41.46 -27.49 -51.44
CA LEU A 366 41.63 -28.81 -52.04
C LEU A 366 43.10 -29.00 -52.37
N ASN A 367 43.84 -29.69 -51.52
CA ASN A 367 45.19 -30.15 -51.82
C ASN A 367 45.20 -31.35 -52.75
#